data_a5052de1fe56d0da85d9dbcacd751e95
#
_entry.id   a5052de1fe56d0da85d9dbcacd751e95
#
_cell.length_a   1.000
_cell.length_b   1.000
_cell.length_c   1.000
_cell.angle_alpha   90.00
_cell.angle_beta   90.00
_cell.angle_gamma   90.00
#
_symmetry.space_group_name_H-M   'P 1'
#
loop_
_entity.id
_entity.type
_entity.pdbx_description
1 polymer ?
#
loop_
_entity_poly.entity_id
_entity_poly.type
_entity_poly.pdbx_seq_one_letter_code
_entity_poly.pdbx_strand_id
1 'polypeptide(L)'
;MEKFYHEAKQYSELPGWTQYWALIPELPEFAFGFRYLDGICYFTVYDKQELDAGNPIEKYSFACEGINNHDEYGIYPETIESVLFEFLRSHQRNDKSIHIDHCGFERLAVYPDDVLQALRVFDSRKIVEYRIYEDVCEVDFEGGRIKYELYKNVVPCTVTVHDLWDEEEYSFSCWNMTYSHLGSIFRRVYENKILHYNVPLGSVD
;
A
#
# COMPACT_ATOMS: atom_id res chain seq x y z
N MET A 1 -21.71 11.26 21.69
CA MET A 1 -20.28 10.94 21.81
C MET A 1 -19.54 11.86 20.86
N GLU A 2 -18.55 12.60 21.34
CA GLU A 2 -17.73 13.45 20.47
C GLU A 2 -16.86 12.56 19.58
N LYS A 3 -16.80 12.85 18.28
CA LYS A 3 -15.96 12.06 17.36
C LYS A 3 -14.49 12.31 17.70
N PHE A 4 -13.66 11.26 17.65
CA PHE A 4 -12.21 11.37 17.88
C PHE A 4 -11.45 12.02 16.72
N TYR A 5 -12.10 12.32 15.61
CA TYR A 5 -11.57 12.99 14.44
C TYR A 5 -12.40 14.19 14.02
N HIS A 6 -11.81 15.11 13.27
CA HIS A 6 -12.46 16.28 12.73
C HIS A 6 -12.49 16.30 11.22
N GLU A 7 -13.56 16.79 10.63
CA GLU A 7 -13.62 17.06 9.19
C GLU A 7 -12.69 18.24 8.83
N ALA A 8 -11.89 18.08 7.79
CA ALA A 8 -10.87 19.05 7.36
C ALA A 8 -11.26 19.71 6.03
N LYS A 9 -12.30 20.56 6.08
CA LYS A 9 -12.83 21.29 4.90
C LYS A 9 -11.80 22.19 4.21
N GLN A 10 -10.77 22.63 4.92
CA GLN A 10 -9.71 23.49 4.37
C GLN A 10 -8.96 22.86 3.20
N TYR A 11 -9.01 21.52 3.07
CA TYR A 11 -8.36 20.80 1.97
C TYR A 11 -9.29 20.49 0.80
N SER A 12 -10.58 20.81 0.89
CA SER A 12 -11.56 20.51 -0.18
C SER A 12 -11.28 21.26 -1.50
N GLU A 13 -10.50 22.33 -1.47
CA GLU A 13 -10.12 23.11 -2.64
C GLU A 13 -8.79 22.67 -3.27
N LEU A 14 -8.08 21.71 -2.64
CA LEU A 14 -6.85 21.20 -3.24
C LEU A 14 -7.17 20.43 -4.52
N PRO A 15 -6.36 20.62 -5.58
CA PRO A 15 -6.50 19.86 -6.80
C PRO A 15 -6.25 18.38 -6.51
N GLY A 16 -7.28 17.56 -6.66
CA GLY A 16 -7.20 16.11 -6.42
C GLY A 16 -8.57 15.46 -6.43
N TRP A 17 -8.56 14.14 -6.36
CA TRP A 17 -9.75 13.31 -6.39
C TRP A 17 -10.35 13.02 -5.01
N THR A 18 -9.77 13.61 -3.93
CA THR A 18 -10.22 13.39 -2.56
C THR A 18 -11.57 14.05 -2.31
N GLN A 19 -12.55 13.25 -1.93
CA GLN A 19 -13.93 13.68 -1.72
C GLN A 19 -14.22 14.07 -0.28
N TYR A 20 -13.46 13.51 0.67
CA TYR A 20 -13.61 13.76 2.09
C TYR A 20 -12.25 13.85 2.76
N TRP A 21 -12.08 14.81 3.68
CA TRP A 21 -10.87 15.02 4.45
C TRP A 21 -11.13 14.98 5.93
N ALA A 22 -10.21 14.36 6.68
CA ALA A 22 -10.28 14.28 8.13
C ALA A 22 -8.91 14.53 8.78
N LEU A 23 -8.93 14.97 10.03
CA LEU A 23 -7.76 15.09 10.92
C LEU A 23 -8.04 14.32 12.21
N ILE A 24 -7.04 13.63 12.74
CA ILE A 24 -7.05 12.98 14.05
C ILE A 24 -6.16 13.82 14.96
N PRO A 25 -6.67 14.43 16.04
CA PRO A 25 -5.87 15.26 16.94
C PRO A 25 -4.69 14.55 17.58
N GLU A 26 -4.79 13.24 17.81
CA GLU A 26 -3.74 12.38 18.35
C GLU A 26 -2.63 12.07 17.35
N LEU A 27 -2.85 12.36 16.05
CA LEU A 27 -1.88 12.15 14.96
C LEU A 27 -1.72 13.45 14.15
N PRO A 28 -1.16 14.52 14.78
CA PRO A 28 -1.13 15.86 14.19
C PRO A 28 -0.23 15.97 12.95
N GLU A 29 0.65 14.99 12.73
CA GLU A 29 1.55 14.91 11.57
C GLU A 29 0.84 14.43 10.29
N PHE A 30 -0.38 13.90 10.40
CA PHE A 30 -1.10 13.34 9.27
C PHE A 30 -2.40 14.09 8.93
N ALA A 31 -2.74 14.08 7.64
CA ALA A 31 -4.08 14.37 7.14
C ALA A 31 -4.59 13.15 6.34
N PHE A 32 -5.89 12.92 6.40
CA PHE A 32 -6.51 11.71 5.88
C PHE A 32 -7.51 12.06 4.79
N GLY A 33 -7.34 11.45 3.61
CA GLY A 33 -8.19 11.65 2.44
C GLY A 33 -8.93 10.38 2.05
N PHE A 34 -10.18 10.53 1.65
CA PHE A 34 -11.01 9.43 1.13
C PHE A 34 -11.54 9.79 -0.23
N ARG A 35 -11.58 8.84 -1.13
CA ARG A 35 -12.22 8.95 -2.44
C ARG A 35 -12.86 7.65 -2.86
N TYR A 36 -13.85 7.76 -3.76
CA TYR A 36 -14.43 6.63 -4.45
C TYR A 36 -14.25 6.82 -5.97
N LEU A 37 -13.72 5.81 -6.62
CA LEU A 37 -13.49 5.81 -8.05
C LEU A 37 -13.65 4.39 -8.61
N ASP A 38 -14.47 4.22 -9.65
CA ASP A 38 -14.62 2.96 -10.40
C ASP A 38 -14.90 1.70 -9.56
N GLY A 39 -15.71 1.83 -8.51
CA GLY A 39 -16.05 0.69 -7.62
C GLY A 39 -15.06 0.49 -6.46
N ILE A 40 -14.01 1.32 -6.37
CA ILE A 40 -12.96 1.21 -5.38
C ILE A 40 -13.02 2.40 -4.43
N CYS A 41 -13.03 2.12 -3.12
CA CYS A 41 -12.83 3.13 -2.08
C CYS A 41 -11.34 3.23 -1.76
N TYR A 42 -10.80 4.42 -1.84
CA TYR A 42 -9.41 4.72 -1.49
C TYR A 42 -9.35 5.52 -0.19
N PHE A 43 -8.38 5.16 0.63
CA PHE A 43 -8.00 5.89 1.84
C PHE A 43 -6.53 6.22 1.76
N THR A 44 -6.19 7.51 1.79
CA THR A 44 -4.81 7.99 1.66
C THR A 44 -4.42 8.82 2.87
N VAL A 45 -3.24 8.58 3.39
CA VAL A 45 -2.63 9.32 4.49
C VAL A 45 -1.55 10.21 3.92
N TYR A 46 -1.66 11.51 4.19
CA TYR A 46 -0.74 12.54 3.72
C TYR A 46 0.12 13.06 4.87
N ASP A 47 1.35 13.49 4.52
CA ASP A 47 2.14 14.36 5.39
C ASP A 47 1.42 15.70 5.53
N LYS A 48 1.00 16.04 6.75
CA LYS A 48 0.19 17.24 6.98
C LYS A 48 0.98 18.52 6.76
N GLN A 49 2.26 18.55 7.11
CA GLN A 49 3.10 19.74 6.93
C GLN A 49 3.27 20.06 5.45
N GLU A 50 3.55 19.05 4.64
CA GLU A 50 3.69 19.20 3.19
C GLU A 50 2.36 19.54 2.53
N LEU A 51 1.26 18.94 2.99
CA LEU A 51 -0.09 19.24 2.50
C LEU A 51 -0.48 20.70 2.77
N ASP A 52 -0.18 21.23 3.98
CA ASP A 52 -0.42 22.62 4.35
C ASP A 52 0.44 23.60 3.50
N ALA A 53 1.59 23.14 3.02
CA ALA A 53 2.45 23.89 2.09
C ALA A 53 1.98 23.81 0.61
N GLY A 54 0.89 23.09 0.33
CA GLY A 54 0.37 22.86 -1.03
C GLY A 54 1.07 21.72 -1.78
N ASN A 55 1.78 20.86 -1.07
CA ASN A 55 2.62 19.77 -1.60
C ASN A 55 2.08 18.42 -1.10
N PRO A 56 1.06 17.82 -1.73
CA PRO A 56 0.43 16.59 -1.24
C PRO A 56 1.38 15.39 -1.36
N ILE A 57 2.10 15.07 -0.28
CA ILE A 57 2.94 13.87 -0.18
C ILE A 57 2.17 12.75 0.50
N GLU A 58 1.92 11.69 -0.25
CA GLU A 58 1.27 10.47 0.26
C GLU A 58 2.27 9.64 1.07
N LYS A 59 1.89 9.28 2.29
CA LYS A 59 2.68 8.38 3.17
C LYS A 59 2.18 6.93 3.08
N TYR A 60 0.86 6.75 3.02
CA TYR A 60 0.21 5.45 2.93
C TYR A 60 -1.00 5.55 2.03
N SER A 61 -1.24 4.52 1.22
CA SER A 61 -2.44 4.37 0.41
C SER A 61 -3.06 3.00 0.60
N PHE A 62 -4.38 2.96 0.71
CA PHE A 62 -5.17 1.75 0.92
C PHE A 62 -6.30 1.72 -0.09
N ALA A 63 -6.70 0.52 -0.52
CA ALA A 63 -7.85 0.32 -1.40
C ALA A 63 -8.75 -0.79 -0.85
N CYS A 64 -10.04 -0.63 -1.12
CA CYS A 64 -11.05 -1.65 -0.86
C CYS A 64 -11.90 -1.84 -2.10
N GLU A 65 -11.84 -3.03 -2.68
CA GLU A 65 -12.62 -3.42 -3.86
C GLU A 65 -13.89 -4.18 -3.45
N GLY A 66 -14.97 -3.98 -4.22
CA GLY A 66 -16.18 -4.80 -4.13
C GLY A 66 -17.02 -4.64 -2.88
N ILE A 67 -16.76 -3.65 -2.02
CA ILE A 67 -17.59 -3.36 -0.87
C ILE A 67 -18.43 -2.12 -1.15
N ASN A 68 -19.72 -2.18 -0.82
CA ASN A 68 -20.61 -1.02 -0.85
C ASN A 68 -20.30 -0.06 0.31
N ASN A 69 -19.13 0.56 0.26
CA ASN A 69 -18.67 1.53 1.26
C ASN A 69 -19.10 2.98 0.94
N HIS A 70 -20.01 3.12 -0.03
CA HIS A 70 -20.50 4.40 -0.51
C HIS A 70 -21.96 4.27 -0.94
N ASP A 71 -22.61 5.39 -1.08
CA ASP A 71 -23.84 5.58 -1.83
C ASP A 71 -23.59 6.51 -3.03
N GLU A 72 -24.66 6.95 -3.70
CA GLU A 72 -24.56 7.91 -4.82
C GLU A 72 -24.01 9.30 -4.40
N TYR A 73 -23.93 9.56 -3.09
CA TYR A 73 -23.47 10.83 -2.51
C TYR A 73 -22.05 10.77 -1.92
N GLY A 74 -21.47 9.58 -1.76
CA GLY A 74 -20.10 9.42 -1.25
C GLY A 74 -19.89 8.22 -0.35
N ILE A 75 -18.78 8.25 0.39
CA ILE A 75 -18.40 7.18 1.32
C ILE A 75 -19.19 7.29 2.62
N TYR A 76 -19.71 6.18 3.11
CA TYR A 76 -20.47 6.16 4.37
C TYR A 76 -19.64 6.67 5.56
N PRO A 77 -20.23 7.54 6.43
CA PRO A 77 -19.54 8.06 7.62
C PRO A 77 -19.01 6.97 8.56
N GLU A 78 -19.72 5.85 8.68
CA GLU A 78 -19.33 4.71 9.51
C GLU A 78 -18.07 4.03 8.97
N THR A 79 -17.91 3.99 7.67
CA THR A 79 -16.69 3.48 7.00
C THR A 79 -15.51 4.40 7.31
N ILE A 80 -15.68 5.71 7.19
CA ILE A 80 -14.64 6.69 7.53
C ILE A 80 -14.22 6.53 8.99
N GLU A 81 -15.18 6.47 9.92
CA GLU A 81 -14.90 6.32 11.34
C GLU A 81 -14.13 5.04 11.65
N SER A 82 -14.55 3.92 11.08
CA SER A 82 -13.91 2.61 11.27
C SER A 82 -12.48 2.59 10.75
N VAL A 83 -12.25 3.11 9.56
CA VAL A 83 -10.91 3.16 8.93
C VAL A 83 -9.96 4.05 9.74
N LEU A 84 -10.40 5.23 10.13
CA LEU A 84 -9.59 6.14 10.93
C LEU A 84 -9.26 5.56 12.31
N PHE A 85 -10.21 4.85 12.94
CA PHE A 85 -9.99 4.19 14.21
C PHE A 85 -8.94 3.07 14.10
N GLU A 86 -9.03 2.22 13.08
CA GLU A 86 -8.05 1.15 12.87
C GLU A 86 -6.66 1.71 12.52
N PHE A 87 -6.60 2.80 11.76
CA PHE A 87 -5.33 3.47 11.49
C PHE A 87 -4.69 4.01 12.78
N LEU A 88 -5.45 4.75 13.60
CA LEU A 88 -4.99 5.27 14.88
C LEU A 88 -4.49 4.13 15.78
N ARG A 89 -5.23 3.04 15.88
CA ARG A 89 -4.88 1.89 16.70
C ARG A 89 -3.61 1.18 16.21
N SER A 90 -3.45 1.01 14.90
CA SER A 90 -2.26 0.40 14.31
C SER A 90 -1.03 1.27 14.50
N HIS A 91 -1.19 2.58 14.34
CA HIS A 91 -0.10 3.54 14.54
C HIS A 91 0.37 3.59 16.01
N GLN A 92 -0.55 3.62 16.96
CA GLN A 92 -0.24 3.59 18.41
C GLN A 92 0.49 2.31 18.83
N ARG A 93 0.29 1.19 18.14
CA ARG A 93 1.03 -0.06 18.38
C ARG A 93 2.43 -0.07 17.76
N ASN A 94 2.81 1.01 17.10
CA ASN A 94 4.06 1.10 16.33
C ASN A 94 4.17 -0.03 15.28
N ASP A 95 3.04 -0.37 14.69
CA ASP A 95 2.94 -1.38 13.66
C ASP A 95 3.48 -0.83 12.35
N LYS A 96 4.68 -1.25 11.99
CA LYS A 96 5.37 -0.78 10.78
C LYS A 96 4.65 -1.19 9.50
N SER A 97 3.80 -2.20 9.55
CA SER A 97 3.07 -2.71 8.40
C SER A 97 1.75 -2.02 8.15
N ILE A 98 1.17 -1.35 9.13
CA ILE A 98 -0.17 -0.73 9.15
C ILE A 98 -1.15 -1.43 8.20
N HIS A 99 -1.87 -2.42 8.71
CA HIS A 99 -2.95 -3.10 8.02
C HIS A 99 -4.30 -2.62 8.54
N ILE A 100 -5.24 -2.32 7.62
CA ILE A 100 -6.62 -1.94 7.95
C ILE A 100 -7.58 -3.07 7.54
N ASP A 101 -7.21 -4.30 7.87
CA ASP A 101 -7.89 -5.52 7.42
C ASP A 101 -9.35 -5.62 7.92
N HIS A 102 -9.61 -5.13 9.13
CA HIS A 102 -10.97 -5.20 9.73
C HIS A 102 -12.01 -4.36 8.99
N CYS A 103 -11.56 -3.37 8.23
CA CYS A 103 -12.43 -2.53 7.41
C CYS A 103 -12.45 -2.97 5.94
N GLY A 104 -11.74 -4.04 5.59
CA GLY A 104 -11.60 -4.51 4.21
C GLY A 104 -10.70 -3.62 3.35
N PHE A 105 -9.93 -2.70 3.94
CA PHE A 105 -8.96 -1.88 3.22
C PHE A 105 -7.59 -2.54 3.23
N GLU A 106 -7.05 -2.78 2.04
CA GLU A 106 -5.70 -3.29 1.85
C GLU A 106 -4.72 -2.17 1.50
N ARG A 107 -3.53 -2.21 2.10
CA ARG A 107 -2.48 -1.25 1.79
C ARG A 107 -1.95 -1.48 0.39
N LEU A 108 -1.89 -0.39 -0.39
CA LEU A 108 -1.29 -0.39 -1.72
C LEU A 108 0.23 -0.30 -1.61
N ALA A 109 0.91 -1.03 -2.48
CA ALA A 109 2.33 -0.88 -2.73
C ALA A 109 2.51 0.15 -3.86
N VAL A 110 2.89 1.37 -3.49
CA VAL A 110 3.00 2.51 -4.41
C VAL A 110 4.45 2.87 -4.67
N TYR A 111 5.34 2.57 -3.72
CA TYR A 111 6.76 2.92 -3.76
C TYR A 111 7.65 1.70 -3.54
N PRO A 112 8.91 1.74 -3.98
CA PRO A 112 9.86 0.64 -3.74
C PRO A 112 10.08 0.34 -2.25
N ASP A 113 9.91 1.33 -1.36
CA ASP A 113 9.96 1.13 0.10
C ASP A 113 8.79 0.24 0.58
N ASP A 114 7.64 0.30 -0.07
CA ASP A 114 6.50 -0.58 0.24
C ASP A 114 6.85 -2.05 -0.03
N VAL A 115 7.66 -2.32 -1.05
CA VAL A 115 8.18 -3.68 -1.32
C VAL A 115 9.02 -4.18 -0.14
N LEU A 116 9.92 -3.34 0.39
CA LEU A 116 10.74 -3.69 1.55
C LEU A 116 9.89 -3.90 2.81
N GLN A 117 8.88 -3.05 3.03
CA GLN A 117 7.95 -3.21 4.16
C GLN A 117 7.14 -4.51 4.04
N ALA A 118 6.62 -4.80 2.86
CA ALA A 118 5.89 -6.05 2.61
C ALA A 118 6.78 -7.29 2.78
N LEU A 119 8.04 -7.25 2.31
CA LEU A 119 9.01 -8.33 2.55
C LEU A 119 9.20 -8.59 4.05
N ARG A 120 9.31 -7.56 4.86
CA ARG A 120 9.45 -7.71 6.32
C ARG A 120 8.24 -8.35 7.00
N VAL A 121 7.09 -8.27 6.38
CA VAL A 121 5.83 -8.86 6.88
C VAL A 121 5.64 -10.29 6.39
N PHE A 122 5.84 -10.52 5.10
CA PHE A 122 5.42 -11.76 4.43
C PHE A 122 6.57 -12.72 4.11
N ASP A 123 7.82 -12.26 4.18
CA ASP A 123 8.99 -13.09 3.90
C ASP A 123 9.78 -13.36 5.20
N SER A 124 9.96 -14.63 5.52
CA SER A 124 10.70 -15.05 6.72
C SER A 124 12.22 -15.06 6.52
N ARG A 125 12.71 -14.85 5.29
CA ARG A 125 14.13 -14.80 5.01
C ARG A 125 14.78 -13.60 5.69
N LYS A 126 15.98 -13.78 6.18
CA LYS A 126 16.74 -12.71 6.79
C LYS A 126 17.30 -11.77 5.72
N ILE A 127 16.89 -10.51 5.78
CA ILE A 127 17.45 -9.44 4.96
C ILE A 127 18.81 -9.06 5.54
N VAL A 128 19.87 -9.16 4.74
CA VAL A 128 21.26 -8.81 5.10
C VAL A 128 21.52 -7.34 4.77
N GLU A 129 21.17 -6.92 3.57
CA GLU A 129 21.32 -5.56 3.08
C GLU A 129 20.17 -5.22 2.12
N TYR A 130 19.88 -3.94 1.94
CA TYR A 130 18.93 -3.48 0.91
C TYR A 130 19.34 -2.12 0.35
N ARG A 131 18.87 -1.81 -0.87
CA ARG A 131 19.03 -0.53 -1.55
C ARG A 131 17.73 -0.13 -2.20
N ILE A 132 17.36 1.14 -2.07
CA ILE A 132 16.17 1.72 -2.72
C ILE A 132 16.63 2.89 -3.57
N TYR A 133 16.27 2.86 -4.85
CA TYR A 133 16.53 3.94 -5.79
C TYR A 133 15.50 3.92 -6.92
N GLU A 134 15.03 5.10 -7.33
CA GLU A 134 14.00 5.26 -8.36
C GLU A 134 12.76 4.35 -8.11
N ASP A 135 12.46 3.43 -9.01
CA ASP A 135 11.37 2.45 -8.90
C ASP A 135 11.87 1.07 -8.46
N VAL A 136 13.06 0.97 -7.88
CA VAL A 136 13.76 -0.28 -7.57
C VAL A 136 13.96 -0.47 -6.07
N CYS A 137 13.71 -1.69 -5.60
CA CYS A 137 14.13 -2.21 -4.30
C CYS A 137 15.01 -3.44 -4.51
N GLU A 138 16.32 -3.33 -4.25
CA GLU A 138 17.23 -4.47 -4.22
C GLU A 138 17.38 -4.99 -2.80
N VAL A 139 17.34 -6.30 -2.63
CA VAL A 139 17.44 -6.96 -1.33
C VAL A 139 18.41 -8.13 -1.38
N ASP A 140 19.40 -8.10 -0.48
CA ASP A 140 20.31 -9.21 -0.22
C ASP A 140 19.75 -10.06 0.92
N PHE A 141 19.48 -11.31 0.62
CA PHE A 141 19.13 -12.34 1.60
C PHE A 141 20.34 -13.24 1.88
N GLU A 142 20.28 -14.02 2.96
CA GLU A 142 21.23 -15.12 3.13
C GLU A 142 21.02 -16.14 2.00
N GLY A 143 21.95 -16.17 1.04
CA GLY A 143 21.92 -17.10 -0.11
C GLY A 143 21.25 -16.59 -1.38
N GLY A 144 21.08 -15.28 -1.54
CA GLY A 144 20.57 -14.72 -2.80
C GLY A 144 20.43 -13.21 -2.80
N ARG A 145 20.37 -12.64 -3.99
CA ARG A 145 20.07 -11.24 -4.23
C ARG A 145 18.90 -11.11 -5.19
N ILE A 146 17.88 -10.35 -4.81
CA ILE A 146 16.69 -10.14 -5.62
C ILE A 146 16.47 -8.64 -5.81
N LYS A 147 16.20 -8.24 -7.06
CA LYS A 147 15.79 -6.90 -7.43
C LYS A 147 14.30 -6.89 -7.75
N TYR A 148 13.56 -6.02 -7.11
CA TYR A 148 12.14 -5.77 -7.39
C TYR A 148 12.00 -4.40 -8.06
N GLU A 149 11.42 -4.36 -9.25
CA GLU A 149 11.06 -3.13 -9.95
C GLU A 149 9.54 -2.93 -9.88
N LEU A 150 9.09 -1.82 -9.29
CA LEU A 150 7.67 -1.51 -9.13
C LEU A 150 7.25 -0.40 -10.08
N TYR A 151 6.52 -0.73 -11.12
CA TYR A 151 6.01 0.20 -12.12
C TYR A 151 4.60 0.70 -11.77
N LYS A 152 4.53 1.76 -10.97
CA LYS A 152 3.27 2.36 -10.49
C LYS A 152 2.53 3.22 -11.50
N ASN A 153 3.24 3.75 -12.51
CA ASN A 153 2.67 4.67 -13.51
C ASN A 153 2.08 3.93 -14.72
N VAL A 154 2.10 2.60 -14.67
CA VAL A 154 1.55 1.73 -15.71
C VAL A 154 0.28 1.10 -15.20
N VAL A 155 -0.76 1.07 -16.02
CA VAL A 155 -2.02 0.39 -15.70
C VAL A 155 -2.14 -0.82 -16.63
N PRO A 156 -2.18 -2.03 -16.12
CA PRO A 156 -2.08 -2.46 -14.71
C PRO A 156 -0.71 -2.21 -14.08
N CYS A 157 -0.69 -2.05 -12.76
CA CYS A 157 0.55 -1.95 -11.99
C CYS A 157 1.36 -3.25 -12.14
N THR A 158 2.66 -3.14 -12.38
CA THR A 158 3.52 -4.30 -12.63
C THR A 158 4.68 -4.33 -11.64
N VAL A 159 4.95 -5.50 -11.09
CA VAL A 159 6.17 -5.80 -10.36
C VAL A 159 7.00 -6.79 -11.16
N THR A 160 8.21 -6.39 -11.54
CA THR A 160 9.20 -7.29 -12.13
C THR A 160 10.20 -7.70 -11.06
N VAL A 161 10.42 -8.98 -10.95
CA VAL A 161 11.34 -9.60 -9.98
C VAL A 161 12.50 -10.20 -10.73
N HIS A 162 13.72 -9.74 -10.45
CA HIS A 162 14.95 -10.27 -11.04
C HIS A 162 15.73 -11.01 -9.95
N ASP A 163 15.95 -12.30 -10.14
CA ASP A 163 16.94 -13.04 -9.35
C ASP A 163 18.33 -12.79 -9.95
N LEU A 164 19.14 -12.02 -9.24
CA LEU A 164 20.46 -11.61 -9.73
C LEU A 164 21.53 -12.71 -9.60
N TRP A 165 21.19 -13.85 -8.99
CA TRP A 165 22.09 -15.00 -8.91
C TRP A 165 21.84 -16.03 -10.00
N ASP A 166 20.55 -16.31 -10.26
CA ASP A 166 20.16 -17.33 -11.24
C ASP A 166 19.82 -16.70 -12.60
N GLU A 167 19.91 -15.35 -12.72
CA GLU A 167 19.59 -14.57 -13.91
C GLU A 167 18.15 -14.80 -14.42
N GLU A 168 17.24 -15.14 -13.50
CA GLU A 168 15.83 -15.36 -13.80
C GLU A 168 15.00 -14.10 -13.59
N GLU A 169 13.99 -13.91 -14.42
CA GLU A 169 13.07 -12.79 -14.37
C GLU A 169 11.62 -13.27 -14.35
N TYR A 170 10.81 -12.65 -13.48
CA TYR A 170 9.38 -12.90 -13.35
C TYR A 170 8.63 -11.57 -13.35
N SER A 171 7.51 -11.47 -14.07
CA SER A 171 6.65 -10.30 -14.09
C SER A 171 5.25 -10.64 -13.62
N PHE A 172 4.69 -9.77 -12.76
CA PHE A 172 3.37 -9.91 -12.17
C PHE A 172 2.62 -8.59 -12.37
N SER A 173 1.38 -8.65 -12.85
CA SER A 173 0.56 -7.46 -13.09
C SER A 173 -0.79 -7.59 -12.42
N CYS A 174 -1.27 -6.49 -11.83
CA CYS A 174 -2.62 -6.36 -11.30
C CYS A 174 -3.08 -4.90 -11.33
N TRP A 175 -4.40 -4.66 -11.25
CA TRP A 175 -4.93 -3.29 -11.28
C TRP A 175 -4.50 -2.46 -10.07
N ASN A 176 -4.49 -3.10 -8.88
CA ASN A 176 -4.02 -2.49 -7.64
C ASN A 176 -3.01 -3.44 -6.99
N MET A 177 -1.75 -3.07 -6.93
CA MET A 177 -0.72 -3.85 -6.24
C MET A 177 -0.87 -3.63 -4.73
N THR A 178 -1.47 -4.59 -4.04
CA THR A 178 -1.61 -4.57 -2.58
C THR A 178 -0.45 -5.30 -1.90
N TYR A 179 -0.32 -5.11 -0.58
CA TYR A 179 0.64 -5.87 0.23
C TYR A 179 0.38 -7.38 0.17
N SER A 180 -0.89 -7.81 0.16
CA SER A 180 -1.25 -9.23 0.01
C SER A 180 -0.81 -9.80 -1.34
N HIS A 181 -0.94 -9.02 -2.41
CA HIS A 181 -0.42 -9.40 -3.72
C HIS A 181 1.11 -9.56 -3.69
N LEU A 182 1.84 -8.60 -3.12
CA LEU A 182 3.29 -8.72 -2.94
C LEU A 182 3.66 -9.96 -2.12
N GLY A 183 2.95 -10.23 -1.03
CA GLY A 183 3.17 -11.45 -0.22
C GLY A 183 2.99 -12.73 -1.03
N SER A 184 1.98 -12.76 -1.90
CA SER A 184 1.77 -13.90 -2.83
C SER A 184 2.89 -14.03 -3.85
N ILE A 185 3.38 -12.90 -4.39
CA ILE A 185 4.52 -12.86 -5.33
C ILE A 185 5.78 -13.41 -4.64
N PHE A 186 6.11 -12.92 -3.43
CA PHE A 186 7.28 -13.36 -2.68
C PHE A 186 7.25 -14.86 -2.40
N ARG A 187 6.09 -15.39 -2.00
CA ARG A 187 5.92 -16.82 -1.78
C ARG A 187 6.16 -17.61 -3.07
N ARG A 188 5.59 -17.20 -4.20
CA ARG A 188 5.78 -17.88 -5.48
C ARG A 188 7.23 -17.89 -5.93
N VAL A 189 7.92 -16.76 -5.84
CA VAL A 189 9.34 -16.65 -6.17
C VAL A 189 10.17 -17.58 -5.27
N TYR A 190 9.88 -17.58 -3.97
CA TYR A 190 10.59 -18.43 -3.02
C TYR A 190 10.33 -19.92 -3.25
N GLU A 191 9.08 -20.33 -3.46
CA GLU A 191 8.71 -21.72 -3.72
C GLU A 191 9.30 -22.23 -5.04
N ASN A 192 9.27 -21.44 -6.09
CA ASN A 192 9.93 -21.79 -7.37
C ASN A 192 11.43 -21.99 -7.19
N LYS A 193 12.10 -21.13 -6.43
CA LYS A 193 13.52 -21.22 -6.18
C LYS A 193 13.91 -22.46 -5.38
N ILE A 194 13.13 -22.82 -4.35
CA ILE A 194 13.42 -23.99 -3.49
C ILE A 194 13.06 -25.31 -4.19
N LEU A 195 11.95 -25.31 -4.93
CA LEU A 195 11.38 -26.56 -5.44
C LEU A 195 11.82 -26.87 -6.88
N HIS A 196 12.59 -26.00 -7.53
CA HIS A 196 12.99 -26.13 -8.94
C HIS A 196 11.81 -26.38 -9.88
N TYR A 197 10.61 -25.85 -9.54
CA TYR A 197 9.44 -25.98 -10.41
C TYR A 197 9.45 -24.89 -11.46
N ASN A 198 9.73 -25.24 -12.70
CA ASN A 198 9.36 -24.50 -13.90
C ASN A 198 7.82 -24.52 -14.08
N VAL A 199 7.09 -23.87 -13.22
CA VAL A 199 5.66 -23.62 -13.46
C VAL A 199 5.57 -22.28 -14.18
N PRO A 200 5.07 -22.24 -15.43
CA PRO A 200 4.77 -20.98 -16.07
C PRO A 200 3.82 -20.23 -15.15
N LEU A 201 4.22 -19.04 -14.71
CA LEU A 201 3.39 -18.18 -13.87
C LEU A 201 2.22 -17.73 -14.75
N GLY A 202 1.11 -18.44 -14.66
CA GLY A 202 -0.15 -18.00 -15.21
C GLY A 202 -0.55 -16.70 -14.52
N SER A 203 -1.13 -15.77 -15.29
CA SER A 203 -1.78 -14.58 -14.80
C SER A 203 -2.54 -14.85 -13.51
N VAL A 204 -2.30 -14.02 -12.51
CA VAL A 204 -3.13 -14.00 -11.29
C VAL A 204 -4.44 -13.36 -11.71
N ASP A 205 -5.49 -14.16 -11.91
CA ASP A 205 -6.86 -13.70 -12.06
C ASP A 205 -7.40 -13.27 -10.68
#